data_d59e686b2abcb23009c02f6c9730010a
#
_entry.id   d59e686b2abcb23009c02f6c9730010a
#
_cell.length_a   1.000
_cell.length_b   1.000
_cell.length_c   1.000
_cell.angle_alpha   90.00
_cell.angle_beta   90.00
_cell.angle_gamma   90.00
#
_symmetry.space_group_name_H-M   'P 1'
#
loop_
_entity.id
_entity.type
_entity.pdbx_description
1 polymer ?
#
loop_
_entity_poly.entity_id
_entity_poly.type
_entity_poly.pdbx_seq_one_letter_code
_entity_poly.pdbx_strand_id
1 'polypeptide(L)'
;VSCCDTIRSVYDILLESGKLDFLYILDVLHCDSACSRERMAVQLKGLAKAYAKYKGTEFNTDKFRTAFHAPEKITKPHIAVLGARMGQELFEMTSKAMPLPVENDTCVHNRSVGNVLPPETASFDELMDWYAGEILGQIPCMRMMDPTGRKKLYNDPSVAGIIYHTVKFCDFYSFEYADIKNHTDVPLLKIESDYTIQSSGQLLTRLEAFAESIQPEKLEQTIEVDTKGERKMGKGYFAGIDSGSTSTDVVI
;
A
#
# COMPACT_ATOMS: atom_id res chain seq x y z
N VAL A 1 -9.73 -0.60 11.63
CA VAL A 1 -10.28 -1.30 10.44
C VAL A 1 -10.12 -2.80 10.63
N SER A 2 -11.21 -3.57 10.52
CA SER A 2 -11.17 -5.02 10.63
C SER A 2 -10.69 -5.64 9.32
N CYS A 3 -9.40 -5.84 9.18
CA CYS A 3 -8.86 -6.52 8.01
C CYS A 3 -8.56 -8.01 8.25
N CYS A 4 -8.56 -8.48 9.49
CA CYS A 4 -8.35 -9.89 9.86
C CYS A 4 -8.88 -10.18 11.28
N ASP A 5 -8.97 -11.46 11.62
CA ASP A 5 -9.47 -11.89 12.93
C ASP A 5 -8.57 -11.42 14.09
N THR A 6 -7.26 -11.34 13.83
CA THR A 6 -6.32 -10.79 14.83
C THR A 6 -6.68 -9.35 15.21
N ILE A 7 -7.03 -8.49 14.24
CA ILE A 7 -7.43 -7.10 14.52
C ILE A 7 -8.76 -7.04 15.29
N ARG A 8 -9.69 -7.97 15.04
CA ARG A 8 -10.93 -8.09 15.81
C ARG A 8 -10.63 -8.46 17.26
N SER A 9 -9.76 -9.45 17.48
CA SER A 9 -9.32 -9.84 18.84
C SER A 9 -8.61 -8.70 19.57
N VAL A 10 -7.76 -7.92 18.86
CA VAL A 10 -7.11 -6.74 19.45
C VAL A 10 -8.15 -5.68 19.82
N TYR A 11 -9.17 -5.46 18.99
CA TYR A 11 -10.27 -4.54 19.33
C TYR A 11 -11.00 -4.98 20.61
N ASP A 12 -11.33 -6.26 20.73
CA ASP A 12 -12.03 -6.78 21.92
C ASP A 12 -11.20 -6.63 23.19
N ILE A 13 -9.89 -6.95 23.12
CA ILE A 13 -8.95 -6.75 24.23
C ILE A 13 -8.85 -5.27 24.65
N LEU A 14 -8.75 -4.37 23.67
CA LEU A 14 -8.69 -2.94 23.93
C LEU A 14 -9.99 -2.42 24.53
N LEU A 15 -11.14 -2.89 24.04
CA LEU A 15 -12.46 -2.56 24.57
C LEU A 15 -12.60 -2.99 26.03
N GLU A 16 -12.24 -4.25 26.34
CA GLU A 16 -12.26 -4.79 27.71
C GLU A 16 -11.28 -4.06 28.65
N SER A 17 -10.15 -3.61 28.13
CA SER A 17 -9.15 -2.92 28.96
C SER A 17 -9.66 -1.62 29.57
N GLY A 18 -10.65 -0.97 28.95
CA GLY A 18 -11.18 0.32 29.38
C GLY A 18 -10.19 1.48 29.37
N LYS A 19 -9.02 1.29 28.73
CA LYS A 19 -7.91 2.28 28.73
C LYS A 19 -8.04 3.37 27.68
N LEU A 20 -8.96 3.19 26.72
CA LEU A 20 -9.16 4.13 25.63
C LEU A 20 -10.49 4.85 25.79
N ASP A 21 -10.46 6.18 25.73
CA ASP A 21 -11.65 7.00 25.84
C ASP A 21 -12.59 6.88 24.64
N PHE A 22 -12.02 6.56 23.46
CA PHE A 22 -12.75 6.31 22.23
C PHE A 22 -12.14 5.14 21.46
N LEU A 23 -12.97 4.18 21.14
CA LEU A 23 -12.59 3.03 20.30
C LEU A 23 -13.75 2.71 19.35
N TYR A 24 -13.45 2.58 18.07
CA TYR A 24 -14.41 2.23 17.03
C TYR A 24 -13.79 1.27 16.02
N ILE A 25 -14.54 0.27 15.59
CA ILE A 25 -14.09 -0.65 14.54
C ILE A 25 -14.88 -0.39 13.25
N LEU A 26 -14.16 -0.25 12.14
CA LEU A 26 -14.73 -0.24 10.80
C LEU A 26 -14.53 -1.60 10.16
N ASP A 27 -15.59 -2.22 9.72
CA ASP A 27 -15.57 -3.50 9.02
C ASP A 27 -15.51 -3.24 7.51
N VAL A 28 -14.31 -3.29 6.94
CA VAL A 28 -14.12 -3.09 5.50
C VAL A 28 -14.52 -4.34 4.74
N LEU A 29 -15.47 -4.19 3.85
CA LEU A 29 -15.99 -5.27 3.03
C LEU A 29 -14.97 -5.69 1.96
N HIS A 30 -14.91 -6.96 1.66
CA HIS A 30 -13.91 -7.54 0.75
C HIS A 30 -14.35 -7.54 -0.72
N CYS A 31 -15.36 -6.78 -1.08
CA CYS A 31 -15.80 -6.59 -2.46
C CYS A 31 -16.27 -5.15 -2.70
N ASP A 32 -16.10 -4.67 -3.92
CA ASP A 32 -16.64 -3.40 -4.36
C ASP A 32 -17.92 -3.64 -5.16
N SER A 33 -19.06 -3.64 -4.46
CA SER A 33 -20.39 -3.77 -5.03
C SER A 33 -21.32 -2.67 -4.50
N ALA A 34 -22.43 -2.44 -5.15
CA ALA A 34 -23.42 -1.45 -4.70
C ALA A 34 -23.84 -1.69 -3.23
N CYS A 35 -24.14 -2.94 -2.87
CA CYS A 35 -24.50 -3.32 -1.50
C CYS A 35 -23.33 -3.09 -0.52
N SER A 36 -22.08 -3.35 -0.93
CA SER A 36 -20.91 -3.11 -0.10
C SER A 36 -20.68 -1.62 0.14
N ARG A 37 -20.87 -0.78 -0.88
CA ARG A 37 -20.76 0.68 -0.77
C ARG A 37 -21.82 1.24 0.17
N GLU A 38 -23.08 0.80 0.06
CA GLU A 38 -24.15 1.19 0.97
C GLU A 38 -23.83 0.80 2.42
N ARG A 39 -23.41 -0.45 2.68
CA ARG A 39 -23.03 -0.90 4.02
C ARG A 39 -21.82 -0.14 4.57
N MET A 40 -20.84 0.17 3.74
CA MET A 40 -19.68 0.96 4.14
C MET A 40 -20.09 2.39 4.49
N ALA A 41 -20.97 3.01 3.71
CA ALA A 41 -21.51 4.34 4.00
C ALA A 41 -22.25 4.38 5.34
N VAL A 42 -23.05 3.38 5.66
CA VAL A 42 -23.73 3.26 6.98
C VAL A 42 -22.69 3.23 8.11
N GLN A 43 -21.61 2.47 7.96
CA GLN A 43 -20.55 2.40 8.98
C GLN A 43 -19.81 3.72 9.12
N LEU A 44 -19.52 4.43 8.03
CA LEU A 44 -18.87 5.76 8.04
C LEU A 44 -19.76 6.79 8.73
N LYS A 45 -21.07 6.79 8.43
CA LYS A 45 -22.08 7.63 9.12
C LYS A 45 -22.10 7.32 10.63
N GLY A 46 -22.02 6.04 10.99
CA GLY A 46 -21.94 5.58 12.39
C GLY A 46 -20.69 6.10 13.09
N LEU A 47 -19.52 5.95 12.46
CA LEU A 47 -18.25 6.47 12.99
C LEU A 47 -18.28 7.98 13.19
N ALA A 48 -18.73 8.73 12.18
CA ALA A 48 -18.82 10.19 12.23
C ALA A 48 -19.70 10.66 13.40
N LYS A 49 -20.87 10.05 13.57
CA LYS A 49 -21.80 10.35 14.68
C LYS A 49 -21.21 9.98 16.05
N ALA A 50 -20.58 8.80 16.16
CA ALA A 50 -19.97 8.33 17.40
C ALA A 50 -18.81 9.25 17.83
N TYR A 51 -17.96 9.64 16.88
CA TYR A 51 -16.84 10.55 17.15
C TYR A 51 -17.29 11.97 17.49
N ALA A 52 -18.28 12.49 16.79
CA ALA A 52 -18.89 13.80 17.10
C ALA A 52 -19.45 13.82 18.51
N LYS A 53 -20.19 12.78 18.91
CA LYS A 53 -20.71 12.60 20.27
C LYS A 53 -19.58 12.53 21.32
N TYR A 54 -18.51 11.79 21.04
CA TYR A 54 -17.34 11.71 21.93
C TYR A 54 -16.68 13.07 22.14
N LYS A 55 -16.54 13.85 21.06
CA LYS A 55 -15.95 15.20 21.11
C LYS A 55 -16.90 16.27 21.63
N GLY A 56 -18.17 15.98 21.80
CA GLY A 56 -19.19 16.99 22.16
C GLY A 56 -19.38 18.04 21.08
N THR A 57 -19.18 17.70 19.81
CA THR A 57 -19.28 18.60 18.65
C THR A 57 -20.21 18.02 17.58
N GLU A 58 -20.59 18.81 16.61
CA GLU A 58 -21.25 18.32 15.40
C GLU A 58 -20.24 17.99 14.32
N PHE A 59 -20.60 17.07 13.43
CA PHE A 59 -19.77 16.74 12.26
C PHE A 59 -19.76 17.93 11.30
N ASN A 60 -18.56 18.39 10.93
CA ASN A 60 -18.38 19.52 10.04
C ASN A 60 -18.05 19.03 8.62
N THR A 61 -19.01 19.13 7.70
CA THR A 61 -18.89 18.69 6.32
C THR A 61 -17.86 19.49 5.52
N ASP A 62 -17.69 20.79 5.82
CA ASP A 62 -16.73 21.63 5.10
C ASP A 62 -15.30 21.30 5.49
N LYS A 63 -15.05 21.07 6.78
CA LYS A 63 -13.75 20.56 7.24
C LYS A 63 -13.44 19.19 6.66
N PHE A 64 -14.46 18.34 6.54
CA PHE A 64 -14.27 17.03 5.91
C PHE A 64 -13.87 17.16 4.44
N ARG A 65 -14.55 18.02 3.66
CA ARG A 65 -14.20 18.28 2.25
C ARG A 65 -12.78 18.83 2.10
N THR A 66 -12.41 19.81 2.91
CA THR A 66 -11.07 20.44 2.83
C THR A 66 -9.93 19.55 3.30
N ALA A 67 -10.23 18.41 3.95
CA ALA A 67 -9.22 17.42 4.34
C ALA A 67 -8.75 16.55 3.17
N PHE A 68 -9.47 16.54 2.04
CA PHE A 68 -9.06 15.79 0.86
C PHE A 68 -8.10 16.61 0.01
N HIS A 69 -7.00 15.99 -0.37
CA HIS A 69 -6.03 16.51 -1.31
C HIS A 69 -5.92 15.55 -2.49
N ALA A 70 -5.88 16.10 -3.69
CA ALA A 70 -5.56 15.29 -4.86
C ALA A 70 -4.13 14.73 -4.68
N PRO A 71 -3.93 13.42 -4.85
CA PRO A 71 -2.59 12.86 -4.76
C PRO A 71 -1.73 13.37 -5.89
N GLU A 72 -0.51 13.78 -5.59
CA GLU A 72 0.50 14.01 -6.62
C GLU A 72 0.96 12.66 -7.16
N LYS A 73 0.70 12.41 -8.44
CA LYS A 73 1.22 11.21 -9.09
C LYS A 73 2.72 11.39 -9.34
N ILE A 74 3.53 10.49 -8.81
CA ILE A 74 4.95 10.43 -9.16
C ILE A 74 5.06 9.93 -10.61
N THR A 75 5.54 10.81 -11.48
CA THR A 75 5.77 10.51 -12.91
C THR A 75 7.25 10.27 -13.21
N LYS A 76 8.12 10.45 -12.23
CA LYS A 76 9.56 10.23 -12.34
C LYS A 76 9.91 8.80 -11.98
N PRO A 77 11.04 8.26 -12.46
CA PRO A 77 11.52 6.96 -12.01
C PRO A 77 11.63 6.90 -10.48
N HIS A 78 11.04 5.88 -9.88
CA HIS A 78 11.01 5.70 -8.44
C HIS A 78 11.05 4.21 -8.05
N ILE A 79 11.32 3.95 -6.78
CA ILE A 79 11.23 2.63 -6.17
C ILE A 79 9.87 2.48 -5.50
N ALA A 80 9.11 1.49 -5.89
CA ALA A 80 7.82 1.18 -5.26
C ALA A 80 8.03 0.22 -4.08
N VAL A 81 7.56 0.60 -2.89
CA VAL A 81 7.44 -0.33 -1.74
C VAL A 81 6.04 -0.90 -1.74
N LEU A 82 5.93 -2.19 -2.01
CA LEU A 82 4.65 -2.90 -2.12
C LEU A 82 4.47 -3.90 -0.96
N GLY A 83 3.30 -4.49 -0.88
CA GLY A 83 2.99 -5.60 0.03
C GLY A 83 2.33 -5.17 1.33
N ALA A 84 2.70 -5.81 2.43
CA ALA A 84 2.18 -5.54 3.77
C ALA A 84 2.67 -4.19 4.30
N ARG A 85 1.94 -3.63 5.26
CA ARG A 85 2.35 -2.39 5.93
C ARG A 85 3.80 -2.46 6.38
N MET A 86 4.59 -1.48 5.98
CA MET A 86 5.95 -1.27 6.47
C MET A 86 5.92 -0.26 7.63
N GLY A 87 6.63 -0.55 8.71
CA GLY A 87 6.79 0.39 9.83
C GLY A 87 7.59 1.61 9.41
N GLN A 88 7.36 2.74 10.06
CA GLN A 88 7.97 4.02 9.71
C GLN A 88 9.50 3.97 9.71
N GLU A 89 10.10 3.40 10.74
CA GLU A 89 11.57 3.28 10.86
C GLU A 89 12.18 2.46 9.73
N LEU A 90 11.54 1.34 9.37
CA LEU A 90 11.97 0.49 8.27
C LEU A 90 11.83 1.21 6.92
N PHE A 91 10.74 1.96 6.73
CA PHE A 91 10.52 2.74 5.52
C PHE A 91 11.56 3.87 5.38
N GLU A 92 11.88 4.58 6.44
CA GLU A 92 12.91 5.62 6.44
C GLU A 92 14.31 5.06 6.15
N MET A 93 14.65 3.91 6.74
CA MET A 93 15.90 3.21 6.45
C MET A 93 15.96 2.79 4.98
N THR A 94 14.86 2.23 4.47
CA THR A 94 14.73 1.85 3.06
C THR A 94 14.92 3.07 2.15
N SER A 95 14.22 4.17 2.44
CA SER A 95 14.28 5.38 1.63
C SER A 95 15.69 6.01 1.60
N LYS A 96 16.42 5.96 2.72
CA LYS A 96 17.78 6.46 2.81
C LYS A 96 18.79 5.62 2.02
N ALA A 97 18.54 4.34 1.86
CA ALA A 97 19.42 3.42 1.16
C ALA A 97 19.22 3.45 -0.38
N MET A 98 18.15 4.02 -0.88
CA MET A 98 17.83 4.00 -2.31
C MET A 98 18.37 5.20 -3.07
N PRO A 99 18.82 5.03 -4.33
CA PRO A 99 19.32 6.12 -5.18
C PRO A 99 18.19 6.93 -5.84
N LEU A 100 16.96 6.44 -5.82
CA LEU A 100 15.77 7.07 -6.40
C LEU A 100 14.73 7.37 -5.31
N PRO A 101 13.78 8.28 -5.55
CA PRO A 101 12.65 8.47 -4.65
C PRO A 101 11.93 7.15 -4.37
N VAL A 102 11.48 6.97 -3.14
CA VAL A 102 10.77 5.76 -2.71
C VAL A 102 9.32 6.10 -2.43
N GLU A 103 8.42 5.42 -3.11
CA GLU A 103 6.98 5.54 -2.90
C GLU A 103 6.45 4.38 -2.04
N ASN A 104 5.64 4.72 -1.05
CA ASN A 104 5.04 3.73 -0.16
C ASN A 104 3.66 3.31 -0.66
N ASP A 105 3.61 2.27 -1.48
CA ASP A 105 2.38 1.66 -2.01
C ASP A 105 1.97 0.40 -1.23
N THR A 106 2.44 0.26 0.00
CA THR A 106 1.98 -0.80 0.89
C THR A 106 0.48 -0.71 1.19
N CYS A 107 -0.09 -1.72 1.80
CA CYS A 107 -1.54 -1.84 2.00
C CYS A 107 -2.22 -0.71 2.80
N VAL A 108 -1.47 0.18 3.43
CA VAL A 108 -2.01 1.26 4.28
C VAL A 108 -1.46 2.66 3.98
N HIS A 109 -0.64 2.81 2.96
CA HIS A 109 -0.03 4.12 2.68
C HIS A 109 -0.16 4.47 1.19
N ASN A 110 -0.13 5.75 0.86
CA ASN A 110 -0.28 6.33 -0.48
C ASN A 110 -1.49 5.86 -1.32
N ARG A 111 -2.38 5.10 -0.71
CA ARG A 111 -3.69 4.82 -1.29
C ARG A 111 -4.59 5.99 -0.93
N SER A 112 -4.34 7.09 -1.59
CA SER A 112 -5.22 8.25 -1.45
C SER A 112 -6.62 7.86 -1.86
N VAL A 113 -7.55 8.26 -1.04
CA VAL A 113 -8.96 8.16 -1.35
C VAL A 113 -9.23 9.14 -2.48
N GLY A 114 -9.48 8.57 -3.65
CA GLY A 114 -9.98 9.30 -4.80
C GLY A 114 -8.96 10.11 -5.58
N ASN A 115 -8.98 9.92 -6.88
CA ASN A 115 -8.43 10.88 -7.84
C ASN A 115 -9.40 12.04 -8.06
N VAL A 116 -10.53 12.07 -7.35
CA VAL A 116 -11.62 13.03 -7.50
C VAL A 116 -11.87 13.70 -6.16
N LEU A 117 -11.93 15.01 -6.15
CA LEU A 117 -12.30 15.78 -4.96
C LEU A 117 -13.78 15.53 -4.61
N PRO A 118 -14.15 15.62 -3.32
CA PRO A 118 -15.53 15.43 -2.90
C PRO A 118 -16.44 16.48 -3.55
N PRO A 119 -17.71 16.11 -3.84
CA PRO A 119 -18.68 17.05 -4.41
C PRO A 119 -18.88 18.28 -3.52
N GLU A 120 -18.83 19.47 -4.14
CA GLU A 120 -18.87 20.74 -3.38
C GLU A 120 -20.18 20.95 -2.63
N THR A 121 -21.30 20.51 -3.19
CA THR A 121 -22.67 20.76 -2.66
C THR A 121 -23.31 19.54 -2.01
N ALA A 122 -22.59 18.42 -1.87
CA ALA A 122 -23.14 17.20 -1.30
C ALA A 122 -23.54 17.38 0.17
N SER A 123 -24.70 16.88 0.54
CA SER A 123 -25.13 16.70 1.92
C SER A 123 -24.22 15.74 2.68
N PHE A 124 -24.36 15.67 4.00
CA PHE A 124 -23.61 14.70 4.81
C PHE A 124 -23.80 13.25 4.32
N ASP A 125 -25.02 12.88 3.98
CA ASP A 125 -25.33 11.51 3.54
C ASP A 125 -24.72 11.21 2.18
N GLU A 126 -24.83 12.10 1.21
CA GLU A 126 -24.23 11.97 -0.10
C GLU A 126 -22.69 11.96 -0.04
N LEU A 127 -22.11 12.74 0.88
CA LEU A 127 -20.67 12.78 1.09
C LEU A 127 -20.14 11.45 1.66
N MET A 128 -20.88 10.81 2.58
CA MET A 128 -20.51 9.50 3.11
C MET A 128 -20.70 8.39 2.09
N ASP A 129 -21.70 8.47 1.24
CA ASP A 129 -21.95 7.53 0.15
C ASP A 129 -20.83 7.64 -0.92
N TRP A 130 -20.45 8.87 -1.28
CA TRP A 130 -19.29 9.14 -2.14
C TRP A 130 -17.99 8.56 -1.53
N TYR A 131 -17.73 8.86 -0.26
CA TYR A 131 -16.52 8.43 0.43
C TYR A 131 -16.41 6.91 0.54
N ALA A 132 -17.53 6.23 0.76
CA ALA A 132 -17.59 4.76 0.74
C ALA A 132 -17.21 4.19 -0.62
N GLY A 133 -17.69 4.81 -1.71
CA GLY A 133 -17.31 4.45 -3.07
C GLY A 133 -15.82 4.62 -3.34
N GLU A 134 -15.26 5.75 -2.92
CA GLU A 134 -13.83 6.04 -3.07
C GLU A 134 -12.95 5.06 -2.27
N ILE A 135 -13.32 4.74 -1.02
CA ILE A 135 -12.59 3.76 -0.20
C ILE A 135 -12.56 2.38 -0.86
N LEU A 136 -13.71 1.90 -1.34
CA LEU A 136 -13.81 0.55 -1.93
C LEU A 136 -13.28 0.50 -3.36
N GLY A 137 -13.31 1.63 -4.08
CA GLY A 137 -12.79 1.76 -5.45
C GLY A 137 -11.28 1.96 -5.55
N GLN A 138 -10.56 2.06 -4.44
CA GLN A 138 -9.09 2.13 -4.43
C GLN A 138 -8.45 0.87 -5.00
N ILE A 139 -7.13 0.95 -5.24
CA ILE A 139 -6.36 -0.26 -5.54
C ILE A 139 -6.61 -1.31 -4.46
N PRO A 140 -7.11 -2.50 -4.81
CA PRO A 140 -7.60 -3.45 -3.84
C PRO A 140 -6.49 -4.00 -2.94
N CYS A 141 -6.80 -4.31 -1.70
CA CYS A 141 -5.97 -5.18 -0.87
C CYS A 141 -6.01 -6.61 -1.41
N MET A 142 -4.97 -7.41 -1.15
CA MET A 142 -4.95 -8.84 -1.51
C MET A 142 -6.08 -9.68 -0.88
N ARG A 143 -6.77 -9.13 0.11
CA ARG A 143 -7.94 -9.75 0.73
C ARG A 143 -9.24 -9.48 0.00
N MET A 144 -9.24 -8.58 -0.97
CA MET A 144 -10.43 -8.33 -1.79
C MET A 144 -10.70 -9.52 -2.70
N MET A 145 -11.96 -9.74 -3.02
CA MET A 145 -12.40 -10.81 -3.93
C MET A 145 -11.78 -10.69 -5.32
N ASP A 146 -11.53 -9.46 -5.76
CA ASP A 146 -10.82 -9.18 -7.01
C ASP A 146 -9.55 -8.35 -6.72
N PRO A 147 -8.37 -8.96 -6.65
CA PRO A 147 -7.12 -8.25 -6.45
C PRO A 147 -6.46 -7.79 -7.76
N THR A 148 -7.07 -8.02 -8.93
CA THR A 148 -6.42 -7.78 -10.24
C THR A 148 -5.99 -6.33 -10.46
N GLY A 149 -6.67 -5.37 -9.84
CA GLY A 149 -6.29 -3.95 -9.88
C GLY A 149 -4.89 -3.66 -9.30
N ARG A 150 -4.35 -4.55 -8.47
CA ARG A 150 -3.00 -4.42 -7.91
C ARG A 150 -1.89 -4.52 -8.95
N LYS A 151 -2.16 -5.17 -10.08
CA LYS A 151 -1.22 -5.23 -11.21
C LYS A 151 -0.79 -3.85 -11.71
N LYS A 152 -1.60 -2.82 -11.48
CA LYS A 152 -1.25 -1.43 -11.80
C LYS A 152 -0.06 -0.90 -10.98
N LEU A 153 0.20 -1.46 -9.81
CA LEU A 153 1.30 -1.02 -8.94
C LEU A 153 2.67 -1.47 -9.47
N TYR A 154 2.77 -2.68 -9.99
CA TYR A 154 4.06 -3.23 -10.44
C TYR A 154 4.25 -3.23 -11.96
N ASN A 155 3.22 -2.81 -12.71
CA ASN A 155 3.30 -2.57 -14.15
C ASN A 155 3.31 -1.07 -14.50
N ASP A 156 3.45 -0.17 -13.53
CA ASP A 156 3.62 1.25 -13.80
C ASP A 156 5.00 1.49 -14.44
N PRO A 157 5.07 2.11 -15.62
CA PRO A 157 6.34 2.33 -16.32
C PRO A 157 7.30 3.26 -15.59
N SER A 158 6.84 4.03 -14.61
CA SER A 158 7.68 4.88 -13.77
C SER A 158 8.36 4.11 -12.63
N VAL A 159 7.99 2.85 -12.38
CA VAL A 159 8.63 2.00 -11.37
C VAL A 159 9.95 1.46 -11.89
N ALA A 160 11.05 1.85 -11.24
CA ALA A 160 12.41 1.44 -11.55
C ALA A 160 12.88 0.18 -10.82
N GLY A 161 12.20 -0.15 -9.72
CA GLY A 161 12.46 -1.33 -8.91
C GLY A 161 11.40 -1.48 -7.83
N ILE A 162 11.26 -2.68 -7.32
CA ILE A 162 10.23 -3.02 -6.33
C ILE A 162 10.90 -3.57 -5.07
N ILE A 163 10.56 -2.98 -3.93
CA ILE A 163 10.83 -3.57 -2.61
C ILE A 163 9.52 -4.13 -2.08
N TYR A 164 9.43 -5.45 -2.01
CA TYR A 164 8.22 -6.13 -1.60
C TYR A 164 8.30 -6.54 -0.14
N HIS A 165 7.47 -5.91 0.70
CA HIS A 165 7.44 -6.17 2.13
C HIS A 165 6.39 -7.22 2.49
N THR A 166 6.83 -8.25 3.21
CA THR A 166 5.95 -9.23 3.84
C THR A 166 6.11 -9.20 5.36
N VAL A 167 5.06 -9.58 6.08
CA VAL A 167 5.11 -9.75 7.53
C VAL A 167 5.00 -11.23 7.82
N LYS A 168 5.78 -11.75 8.77
CA LYS A 168 5.67 -13.13 9.21
C LYS A 168 4.21 -13.48 9.52
N PHE A 169 3.77 -14.63 9.09
CA PHE A 169 2.40 -15.14 9.22
C PHE A 169 1.33 -14.38 8.44
N CYS A 170 1.71 -13.54 7.46
CA CYS A 170 0.77 -12.91 6.54
C CYS A 170 0.82 -13.60 5.17
N ASP A 171 0.05 -14.66 5.00
CA ASP A 171 0.07 -15.51 3.80
C ASP A 171 -0.36 -14.77 2.52
N PHE A 172 -1.32 -13.86 2.61
CA PHE A 172 -1.84 -13.14 1.45
C PHE A 172 -0.75 -12.43 0.65
N TYR A 173 0.16 -11.71 1.32
CA TYR A 173 1.24 -11.01 0.65
C TYR A 173 2.37 -11.96 0.21
N SER A 174 2.51 -13.12 0.83
CA SER A 174 3.44 -14.14 0.35
C SER A 174 2.98 -14.73 -0.98
N PHE A 175 1.68 -14.95 -1.17
CA PHE A 175 1.10 -15.37 -2.46
C PHE A 175 1.28 -14.31 -3.55
N GLU A 176 1.01 -13.03 -3.24
CA GLU A 176 1.20 -11.96 -4.21
C GLU A 176 2.66 -11.83 -4.65
N TYR A 177 3.61 -11.99 -3.72
CA TYR A 177 5.03 -11.95 -4.06
C TYR A 177 5.39 -12.99 -5.12
N ALA A 178 4.85 -14.20 -5.02
CA ALA A 178 5.09 -15.25 -6.00
C ALA A 178 4.53 -14.88 -7.39
N ASP A 179 3.39 -14.20 -7.44
CA ASP A 179 2.81 -13.69 -8.70
C ASP A 179 3.68 -12.58 -9.30
N ILE A 180 4.06 -11.58 -8.51
CA ILE A 180 4.90 -10.46 -8.95
C ILE A 180 6.24 -10.95 -9.49
N LYS A 181 6.91 -11.88 -8.79
CA LYS A 181 8.20 -12.44 -9.19
C LYS A 181 8.16 -13.01 -10.62
N ASN A 182 7.01 -13.54 -11.05
CA ASN A 182 6.85 -14.14 -12.37
C ASN A 182 6.37 -13.15 -13.45
N HIS A 183 5.96 -11.93 -13.08
CA HIS A 183 5.29 -11.00 -13.98
C HIS A 183 5.89 -9.58 -13.98
N THR A 184 7.00 -9.37 -13.29
CA THR A 184 7.71 -8.09 -13.31
C THR A 184 9.05 -8.22 -14.02
N ASP A 185 9.40 -7.20 -14.81
CA ASP A 185 10.69 -7.11 -15.50
C ASP A 185 11.68 -6.18 -14.75
N VAL A 186 11.24 -5.54 -13.67
CA VAL A 186 12.10 -4.64 -12.88
C VAL A 186 12.75 -5.38 -11.70
N PRO A 187 13.91 -4.91 -11.20
CA PRO A 187 14.53 -5.48 -10.02
C PRO A 187 13.55 -5.60 -8.85
N LEU A 188 13.55 -6.75 -8.18
CA LEU A 188 12.62 -7.08 -7.10
C LEU A 188 13.38 -7.57 -5.87
N LEU A 189 13.24 -6.87 -4.75
CA LEU A 189 13.75 -7.29 -3.43
C LEU A 189 12.60 -7.64 -2.50
N LYS A 190 12.58 -8.88 -1.96
CA LYS A 190 11.68 -9.24 -0.88
C LYS A 190 12.29 -8.90 0.48
N ILE A 191 11.54 -8.22 1.33
CA ILE A 191 11.87 -7.97 2.73
C ILE A 191 10.78 -8.59 3.59
N GLU A 192 11.16 -9.39 4.58
CA GLU A 192 10.25 -9.93 5.57
C GLU A 192 10.56 -9.34 6.95
N SER A 193 9.54 -8.88 7.66
CA SER A 193 9.67 -8.40 9.03
C SER A 193 8.65 -9.06 9.97
N ASP A 194 8.93 -8.98 11.25
CA ASP A 194 8.00 -9.36 12.33
C ASP A 194 7.70 -8.16 13.24
N TYR A 195 8.01 -6.94 12.77
CA TYR A 195 7.96 -5.71 13.53
C TYR A 195 8.92 -5.64 14.72
N THR A 196 9.86 -6.57 14.84
CA THR A 196 10.96 -6.47 15.82
C THR A 196 12.16 -5.77 15.20
N ILE A 197 12.96 -5.11 16.04
CA ILE A 197 14.17 -4.35 15.61
C ILE A 197 15.35 -5.30 15.28
N GLN A 198 15.14 -6.60 15.29
CA GLN A 198 16.21 -7.58 15.07
C GLN A 198 16.70 -7.54 13.62
N SER A 199 18.02 -7.48 13.47
CA SER A 199 18.77 -7.60 12.19
C SER A 199 18.79 -6.36 11.27
N SER A 200 18.74 -5.14 11.79
CA SER A 200 18.87 -3.92 10.96
C SER A 200 20.12 -3.89 10.08
N GLY A 201 21.25 -4.44 10.54
CA GLY A 201 22.49 -4.49 9.75
C GLY A 201 22.40 -5.39 8.52
N GLN A 202 21.86 -6.60 8.65
CA GLN A 202 21.68 -7.51 7.51
C GLN A 202 20.69 -6.94 6.49
N LEU A 203 19.64 -6.30 6.98
CA LEU A 203 18.65 -5.68 6.12
C LEU A 203 19.24 -4.50 5.35
N LEU A 204 20.04 -3.67 6.01
CA LEU A 204 20.74 -2.55 5.35
C LEU A 204 21.65 -3.06 4.22
N THR A 205 22.46 -4.09 4.46
CA THR A 205 23.31 -4.71 3.43
C THR A 205 22.50 -5.20 2.23
N ARG A 206 21.33 -5.78 2.44
CA ARG A 206 20.44 -6.21 1.36
C ARG A 206 19.84 -5.04 0.59
N LEU A 207 19.49 -3.97 1.28
CA LEU A 207 19.00 -2.73 0.66
C LEU A 207 20.08 -2.07 -0.19
N GLU A 208 21.33 -2.00 0.32
CA GLU A 208 22.46 -1.45 -0.39
C GLU A 208 22.78 -2.26 -1.65
N ALA A 209 22.81 -3.59 -1.55
CA ALA A 209 23.01 -4.46 -2.71
C ALA A 209 21.88 -4.31 -3.75
N PHE A 210 20.64 -4.14 -3.31
CA PHE A 210 19.52 -3.86 -4.21
C PHE A 210 19.67 -2.48 -4.87
N ALA A 211 20.09 -1.45 -4.12
CA ALA A 211 20.34 -0.12 -4.66
C ALA A 211 21.39 -0.13 -5.78
N GLU A 212 22.44 -0.95 -5.65
CA GLU A 212 23.45 -1.14 -6.69
C GLU A 212 22.87 -1.79 -7.97
N SER A 213 21.82 -2.60 -7.83
CA SER A 213 21.15 -3.21 -8.99
C SER A 213 20.27 -2.23 -9.78
N ILE A 214 19.88 -1.11 -9.16
CA ILE A 214 19.11 -0.04 -9.80
C ILE A 214 20.07 0.84 -10.60
N GLN A 215 19.95 0.81 -11.92
CA GLN A 215 20.79 1.60 -12.83
C GLN A 215 19.98 2.79 -13.37
N PRO A 216 20.06 3.99 -12.77
CA PRO A 216 19.29 5.15 -13.20
C PRO A 216 19.56 5.53 -14.65
N GLU A 217 20.80 5.35 -15.12
CA GLU A 217 21.25 5.73 -16.47
C GLU A 217 20.55 4.92 -17.59
N LYS A 218 20.16 3.67 -17.32
CA LYS A 218 19.40 2.86 -18.28
C LYS A 218 17.93 3.27 -18.38
N LEU A 219 17.39 3.86 -17.34
CA LEU A 219 15.99 4.28 -17.27
C LEU A 219 15.73 5.56 -18.06
N GLU A 220 16.67 6.52 -18.06
CA GLU A 220 16.55 7.73 -18.86
C GLU A 220 16.53 7.39 -20.37
N GLN A 221 17.32 6.43 -20.81
CA GLN A 221 17.32 5.95 -22.18
C GLN A 221 16.03 5.22 -22.59
N THR A 222 15.36 4.55 -21.64
CA THR A 222 14.10 3.84 -21.91
C THR A 222 12.93 4.80 -22.06
N ILE A 223 12.92 5.91 -21.32
CA ILE A 223 11.88 6.95 -21.41
C ILE A 223 11.98 7.73 -22.74
N GLU A 224 13.19 8.00 -23.23
CA GLU A 224 13.38 8.66 -24.53
C GLU A 224 12.98 7.78 -25.74
N VAL A 225 13.05 6.46 -25.59
CA VAL A 225 12.70 5.51 -26.66
C VAL A 225 11.18 5.28 -26.77
N ASP A 226 10.43 5.40 -25.68
CA ASP A 226 8.97 5.18 -25.69
C ASP A 226 8.17 6.32 -26.38
N THR A 227 8.81 7.44 -26.69
CA THR A 227 8.24 8.46 -27.56
C THR A 227 8.31 8.11 -29.07
N LYS A 228 8.97 7.00 -29.44
CA LYS A 228 9.14 6.52 -30.82
C LYS A 228 8.71 5.06 -31.05
N GLY A 229 7.79 4.56 -30.26
CA GLY A 229 6.92 3.41 -30.57
C GLY A 229 7.53 2.19 -31.25
N GLU A 230 8.55 1.50 -30.68
CA GLU A 230 8.82 0.09 -30.97
C GLU A 230 9.68 -0.53 -29.85
N ARG A 231 9.09 -1.45 -29.04
CA ARG A 231 9.83 -2.25 -28.07
C ARG A 231 10.54 -3.42 -28.76
N LYS A 232 11.87 -3.42 -28.76
CA LYS A 232 12.65 -4.66 -28.91
C LYS A 232 13.01 -5.19 -27.53
N MET A 233 12.46 -6.36 -27.19
CA MET A 233 12.81 -7.09 -25.96
C MET A 233 14.27 -7.54 -26.01
N GLY A 234 15.10 -6.99 -25.14
CA GLY A 234 16.46 -7.51 -24.85
C GLY A 234 16.39 -8.57 -23.76
N LYS A 235 17.04 -9.71 -23.98
CA LYS A 235 17.23 -10.74 -22.94
C LYS A 235 18.26 -10.22 -21.95
N GLY A 236 17.84 -9.86 -20.74
CA GLY A 236 18.71 -9.55 -19.60
C GLY A 236 18.67 -10.71 -18.59
N TYR A 237 19.80 -10.99 -17.95
CA TYR A 237 19.87 -11.92 -16.82
C TYR A 237 19.70 -11.12 -15.53
N PHE A 238 18.83 -11.59 -14.64
CA PHE A 238 18.61 -10.96 -13.34
C PHE A 238 19.00 -11.94 -12.23
N ALA A 239 19.77 -11.47 -11.26
CA ALA A 239 20.11 -12.23 -10.06
C ALA A 239 19.17 -11.83 -8.92
N GLY A 240 18.40 -12.78 -8.41
CA GLY A 240 17.63 -12.62 -7.18
C GLY A 240 18.36 -13.30 -6.03
N ILE A 241 18.59 -12.58 -4.91
CA ILE A 241 19.16 -13.17 -3.69
C ILE A 241 18.04 -13.32 -2.68
N ASP A 242 17.67 -14.56 -2.35
CA ASP A 242 16.80 -14.89 -1.24
C ASP A 242 17.64 -15.49 -0.11
N SER A 243 17.65 -14.83 1.06
CA SER A 243 18.30 -15.36 2.25
C SER A 243 17.27 -15.74 3.28
N GLY A 244 16.80 -16.97 3.23
CA GLY A 244 16.05 -17.58 4.33
C GLY A 244 16.95 -17.81 5.55
N SER A 245 16.36 -18.02 6.73
CA SER A 245 17.10 -18.26 7.98
C SER A 245 17.95 -19.56 7.97
N THR A 246 17.82 -20.39 6.94
CA THR A 246 18.52 -21.70 6.81
C THR A 246 19.14 -21.95 5.44
N SER A 247 18.89 -21.11 4.43
CA SER A 247 19.53 -21.26 3.10
C SER A 247 19.58 -19.94 2.36
N THR A 248 20.62 -19.75 1.55
CA THR A 248 20.75 -18.65 0.61
C THR A 248 20.69 -19.25 -0.79
N ASP A 249 19.61 -18.99 -1.51
CA ASP A 249 19.46 -19.40 -2.90
C ASP A 249 19.77 -18.22 -3.81
N VAL A 250 20.71 -18.41 -4.73
CA VAL A 250 21.02 -17.45 -5.79
C VAL A 250 20.45 -18.02 -7.09
N VAL A 251 19.51 -17.31 -7.70
CA VAL A 251 18.98 -17.65 -9.03
C VAL A 251 19.54 -16.64 -10.03
N ILE A 252 20.28 -17.16 -11.00
CA ILE A 252 20.86 -16.37 -12.12
C ILE A 252 19.97 -16.51 -13.34
#